data_c19747041092536a31d32d91723315bf
#
_entry.id   c19747041092536a31d32d91723315bf
#
_cell.length_a   1.000
_cell.length_b   1.000
_cell.length_c   1.000
_cell.angle_alpha   90.00
_cell.angle_beta   90.00
_cell.angle_gamma   90.00
#
_symmetry.space_group_name_H-M   'P 1'
#
loop_
_entity.id
_entity.type
_entity.pdbx_description
1 polymer ?
#
loop_
_entity_poly.entity_id
_entity_poly.type
_entity_poly.pdbx_seq_one_letter_code
_entity_poly.pdbx_strand_id
1 'polypeptide(L)'
;MLPEVSIGRGRFKALPNKYALLFMIWYSRGSSMSLYKLLLITYLASHIVRYVFENPPIISKSVLRDVNELINEGLIELRTVGGKLVVAVTDRGRRFVGELYGMGNEYVLLGDYLIVKLRDLLNELSRIVNVYQDMDTAVLLSIALREESLRRGGIEGNVLKDMAFDLKRPCENPVG
;
A
#
# COMPACT_ATOMS: atom_id res chain seq x y z
N MET A 1 -8.73 2.30 -20.45
CA MET A 1 -9.18 3.72 -20.31
C MET A 1 -9.95 3.83 -19.00
N LEU A 2 -9.64 4.82 -18.15
CA LEU A 2 -10.36 5.03 -16.89
C LEU A 2 -11.78 5.57 -17.17
N PRO A 3 -12.81 5.11 -16.45
CA PRO A 3 -14.17 5.62 -16.58
C PRO A 3 -14.26 7.08 -16.12
N GLU A 4 -15.12 7.87 -16.76
CA GLU A 4 -15.40 9.24 -16.33
C GLU A 4 -16.56 9.27 -15.34
N VAL A 5 -16.41 10.10 -14.31
CA VAL A 5 -17.42 10.34 -13.27
C VAL A 5 -17.65 11.84 -13.16
N SER A 6 -18.92 12.24 -13.05
CA SER A 6 -19.33 13.63 -12.86
C SER A 6 -19.65 13.87 -11.39
N ILE A 7 -19.00 14.87 -10.78
CA ILE A 7 -19.28 15.31 -9.41
C ILE A 7 -19.58 16.82 -9.45
N GLY A 8 -20.83 17.17 -9.17
CA GLY A 8 -21.30 18.54 -9.31
C GLY A 8 -21.15 19.00 -10.77
N ARG A 9 -20.37 20.06 -11.00
CA ARG A 9 -20.07 20.58 -12.35
C ARG A 9 -18.75 20.07 -12.93
N GLY A 10 -18.00 19.25 -12.18
CA GLY A 10 -16.70 18.70 -12.60
C GLY A 10 -16.82 17.32 -13.22
N ARG A 11 -15.97 17.03 -14.21
CA ARG A 11 -15.76 15.69 -14.77
C ARG A 11 -14.38 15.23 -14.38
N PHE A 12 -14.30 14.00 -13.84
CA PHE A 12 -13.06 13.41 -13.34
C PHE A 12 -12.94 11.98 -13.89
N LYS A 13 -11.72 11.51 -14.07
CA LYS A 13 -11.48 10.10 -14.36
C LYS A 13 -11.44 9.34 -13.02
N ALA A 14 -12.26 8.30 -12.90
CA ALA A 14 -12.25 7.46 -11.70
C ALA A 14 -11.02 6.57 -11.69
N LEU A 15 -10.23 6.67 -10.62
CA LEU A 15 -9.06 5.85 -10.37
C LEU A 15 -9.36 4.91 -9.18
N PRO A 16 -9.71 3.63 -9.41
CA PRO A 16 -9.89 2.66 -8.34
C PRO A 16 -8.67 2.53 -7.43
N ASN A 17 -8.89 2.32 -6.13
CA ASN A 17 -7.83 2.18 -5.13
C ASN A 17 -6.79 1.12 -5.49
N LYS A 18 -7.18 0.03 -6.16
CA LYS A 18 -6.27 -1.02 -6.59
C LYS A 18 -5.11 -0.51 -7.46
N TYR A 19 -5.33 0.55 -8.24
CA TYR A 19 -4.23 1.11 -9.04
C TYR A 19 -3.21 1.88 -8.18
N ALA A 20 -3.60 2.39 -7.01
CA ALA A 20 -2.61 2.88 -6.05
C ALA A 20 -1.70 1.75 -5.54
N LEU A 21 -2.23 0.54 -5.30
CA LEU A 21 -1.42 -0.65 -4.96
C LEU A 21 -0.47 -1.01 -6.11
N LEU A 22 -0.96 -0.99 -7.35
CA LEU A 22 -0.12 -1.22 -8.54
C LEU A 22 1.05 -0.24 -8.59
N PHE A 23 0.81 1.05 -8.36
CA PHE A 23 1.87 2.06 -8.30
C PHE A 23 2.84 1.82 -7.15
N MET A 24 2.38 1.43 -5.97
CA MET A 24 3.27 1.09 -4.84
C MET A 24 4.21 -0.06 -5.20
N ILE A 25 3.70 -1.12 -5.86
CA ILE A 25 4.52 -2.23 -6.32
C ILE A 25 5.47 -1.77 -7.43
N TRP A 26 5.02 -0.93 -8.34
CA TRP A 26 5.82 -0.37 -9.42
C TRP A 26 7.02 0.43 -8.93
N TYR A 27 6.84 1.27 -7.89
CA TYR A 27 7.91 2.11 -7.33
C TYR A 27 8.89 1.33 -6.46
N SER A 28 8.55 0.11 -6.05
CA SER A 28 9.48 -0.71 -5.29
C SER A 28 10.64 -1.23 -6.15
N ARG A 29 11.76 -1.56 -5.52
CA ARG A 29 12.93 -2.10 -6.21
C ARG A 29 12.56 -3.34 -7.02
N GLY A 30 12.95 -3.33 -8.30
CA GLY A 30 12.62 -4.41 -9.23
C GLY A 30 11.12 -4.56 -9.50
N SER A 31 10.30 -3.52 -9.19
CA SER A 31 8.85 -3.53 -9.34
C SER A 31 8.21 -4.76 -8.68
N SER A 32 8.69 -5.12 -7.49
CA SER A 32 8.19 -6.26 -6.72
C SER A 32 8.41 -6.05 -5.22
N MET A 33 7.50 -6.57 -4.39
CA MET A 33 7.65 -6.58 -2.93
C MET A 33 6.90 -7.74 -2.31
N SER A 34 7.23 -8.11 -1.06
CA SER A 34 6.44 -9.11 -0.35
C SER A 34 5.01 -8.59 -0.11
N LEU A 35 4.03 -9.48 -0.22
CA LEU A 35 2.62 -9.13 0.01
C LEU A 35 2.40 -8.54 1.41
N TYR A 36 3.12 -9.07 2.41
CA TYR A 36 3.04 -8.55 3.77
C TYR A 36 3.59 -7.12 3.89
N LYS A 37 4.71 -6.82 3.20
CA LYS A 37 5.24 -5.46 3.14
C LYS A 37 4.29 -4.50 2.44
N LEU A 38 3.64 -4.94 1.36
CA LEU A 38 2.60 -4.15 0.68
C LEU A 38 1.46 -3.79 1.65
N LEU A 39 0.96 -4.76 2.43
CA LEU A 39 -0.08 -4.51 3.44
C LEU A 39 0.36 -3.45 4.46
N LEU A 40 1.57 -3.56 5.01
CA LEU A 40 2.10 -2.60 5.99
C LEU A 40 2.28 -1.20 5.39
N ILE A 41 2.85 -1.09 4.18
CA ILE A 41 3.02 0.21 3.50
C ILE A 41 1.65 0.82 3.19
N THR A 42 0.68 0.00 2.74
CA THR A 42 -0.69 0.47 2.49
C THR A 42 -1.36 1.00 3.76
N TYR A 43 -1.15 0.32 4.90
CA TYR A 43 -1.63 0.80 6.19
C TYR A 43 -1.01 2.17 6.55
N LEU A 44 0.30 2.32 6.41
CA LEU A 44 1.01 3.57 6.67
C LEU A 44 0.63 4.70 5.69
N ALA A 45 0.20 4.34 4.48
CA ALA A 45 -0.32 5.26 3.47
C ALA A 45 -1.82 5.58 3.61
N SER A 46 -2.46 5.21 4.73
CA SER A 46 -3.93 5.34 4.93
C SER A 46 -4.47 6.78 4.87
N HIS A 47 -3.60 7.77 4.96
CA HIS A 47 -3.94 9.19 4.75
C HIS A 47 -4.21 9.52 3.27
N ILE A 48 -3.75 8.67 2.33
CA ILE A 48 -3.96 8.83 0.89
C ILE A 48 -4.86 7.72 0.37
N VAL A 49 -4.53 6.46 0.66
CA VAL A 49 -5.22 5.28 0.13
C VAL A 49 -6.05 4.66 1.23
N ARG A 50 -7.37 4.83 1.16
CA ARG A 50 -8.27 4.37 2.22
C ARG A 50 -8.63 2.91 2.03
N TYR A 51 -8.10 2.08 2.94
CA TYR A 51 -8.48 0.68 3.11
C TYR A 51 -8.92 0.43 4.55
N VAL A 52 -9.85 -0.50 4.72
CA VAL A 52 -10.26 -0.98 6.05
C VAL A 52 -9.35 -2.12 6.45
N PHE A 53 -8.76 -2.02 7.64
CA PHE A 53 -7.97 -3.07 8.26
C PHE A 53 -8.76 -3.67 9.42
N GLU A 54 -9.03 -4.98 9.35
CA GLU A 54 -9.92 -5.68 10.30
C GLU A 54 -9.20 -6.05 11.60
N ASN A 55 -7.90 -6.44 11.48
CA ASN A 55 -7.00 -6.63 12.61
C ASN A 55 -5.75 -5.79 12.38
N PRO A 56 -5.72 -4.62 13.00
CA PRO A 56 -4.63 -3.70 12.74
C PRO A 56 -3.29 -4.25 13.20
N PRO A 57 -2.27 -3.92 12.45
CA PRO A 57 -2.25 -3.28 11.14
C PRO A 57 -2.08 -4.28 9.99
N ILE A 58 -2.38 -5.57 10.20
CA ILE A 58 -1.77 -6.66 9.45
C ILE A 58 -2.64 -7.16 8.30
N ILE A 59 -3.98 -7.21 8.49
CA ILE A 59 -4.88 -7.83 7.50
C ILE A 59 -5.95 -6.85 7.06
N SER A 60 -6.06 -6.69 5.74
CA SER A 60 -7.14 -6.00 5.08
C SER A 60 -7.71 -6.87 3.96
N LYS A 61 -8.93 -7.36 4.11
CA LYS A 61 -9.61 -8.14 3.06
C LYS A 61 -9.82 -7.32 1.80
N SER A 62 -10.03 -6.01 1.93
CA SER A 62 -10.19 -5.13 0.78
C SER A 62 -8.90 -4.98 -0.01
N VAL A 63 -7.74 -4.85 0.65
CA VAL A 63 -6.43 -4.87 -0.04
C VAL A 63 -6.21 -6.20 -0.75
N LEU A 64 -6.47 -7.32 -0.07
CA LEU A 64 -6.28 -8.65 -0.65
C LEU A 64 -7.22 -8.91 -1.84
N ARG A 65 -8.47 -8.43 -1.78
CA ARG A 65 -9.38 -8.48 -2.92
C ARG A 65 -8.84 -7.68 -4.10
N ASP A 66 -8.39 -6.46 -3.87
CA ASP A 66 -7.86 -5.59 -4.91
C ASP A 66 -6.56 -6.15 -5.52
N VAL A 67 -5.71 -6.81 -4.73
CA VAL A 67 -4.55 -7.57 -5.22
C VAL A 67 -5.00 -8.71 -6.14
N ASN A 68 -6.02 -9.49 -5.75
CA ASN A 68 -6.57 -10.55 -6.59
C ASN A 68 -7.17 -10.00 -7.89
N GLU A 69 -7.85 -8.86 -7.86
CA GLU A 69 -8.34 -8.21 -9.07
C GLU A 69 -7.19 -7.81 -10.01
N LEU A 70 -6.11 -7.22 -9.49
CA LEU A 70 -4.93 -6.89 -10.29
C LEU A 70 -4.26 -8.13 -10.91
N ILE A 71 -4.26 -9.27 -10.19
CA ILE A 71 -3.79 -10.56 -10.73
C ILE A 71 -4.71 -11.02 -11.86
N ASN A 72 -6.03 -10.99 -11.66
CA ASN A 72 -7.00 -11.40 -12.68
C ASN A 72 -6.94 -10.51 -13.93
N GLU A 73 -6.63 -9.23 -13.78
CA GLU A 73 -6.38 -8.30 -14.87
C GLU A 73 -5.00 -8.54 -15.55
N GLY A 74 -4.16 -9.40 -14.97
CA GLY A 74 -2.82 -9.68 -15.46
C GLY A 74 -1.84 -8.51 -15.32
N LEU A 75 -2.12 -7.55 -14.42
CA LEU A 75 -1.27 -6.38 -14.17
C LEU A 75 -0.16 -6.68 -13.18
N ILE A 76 -0.40 -7.60 -12.25
CA ILE A 76 0.60 -8.13 -11.33
C ILE A 76 0.53 -9.66 -11.33
N GLU A 77 1.56 -10.29 -10.80
CA GLU A 77 1.62 -11.71 -10.54
C GLU A 77 2.03 -11.97 -9.09
N LEU A 78 1.60 -13.12 -8.57
CA LEU A 78 1.96 -13.60 -7.24
C LEU A 78 2.96 -14.75 -7.38
N ARG A 79 4.09 -14.66 -6.69
CA ARG A 79 5.17 -15.66 -6.68
C ARG A 79 5.51 -16.03 -5.24
N THR A 80 6.07 -17.22 -5.05
CA THR A 80 6.70 -17.61 -3.79
C THR A 80 8.22 -17.53 -3.93
N VAL A 81 8.85 -16.67 -3.13
CA VAL A 81 10.31 -16.49 -3.14
C VAL A 81 10.81 -16.64 -1.70
N GLY A 82 11.68 -17.62 -1.46
CA GLY A 82 12.20 -17.88 -0.11
C GLY A 82 11.10 -18.13 0.94
N GLY A 83 10.02 -18.81 0.57
CA GLY A 83 8.88 -19.08 1.45
C GLY A 83 7.95 -17.90 1.70
N LYS A 84 8.20 -16.75 1.07
CA LYS A 84 7.37 -15.52 1.19
C LYS A 84 6.57 -15.29 -0.09
N LEU A 85 5.32 -14.86 0.07
CA LEU A 85 4.50 -14.39 -1.04
C LEU A 85 5.00 -13.02 -1.50
N VAL A 86 5.32 -12.91 -2.80
CA VAL A 86 5.82 -11.70 -3.45
C VAL A 86 4.91 -11.34 -4.60
N VAL A 87 4.48 -10.10 -4.66
CA VAL A 87 3.76 -9.51 -5.78
C VAL A 87 4.72 -8.77 -6.70
N ALA A 88 4.59 -8.94 -7.99
CA ALA A 88 5.44 -8.29 -8.98
C ALA A 88 4.62 -7.74 -10.14
N VAL A 89 5.04 -6.61 -10.72
CA VAL A 89 4.37 -6.01 -11.87
C VAL A 89 4.75 -6.78 -13.13
N THR A 90 3.74 -7.18 -13.92
CA THR A 90 3.91 -7.85 -15.22
C THR A 90 4.25 -6.86 -16.34
N ASP A 91 4.62 -7.34 -17.51
CA ASP A 91 4.82 -6.47 -18.69
C ASP A 91 3.53 -5.75 -19.11
N ARG A 92 2.37 -6.39 -18.93
CA ARG A 92 1.06 -5.73 -19.13
C ARG A 92 0.86 -4.63 -18.11
N GLY A 93 1.19 -4.88 -16.83
CA GLY A 93 1.14 -3.88 -15.78
C GLY A 93 2.07 -2.68 -16.06
N ARG A 94 3.29 -2.94 -16.58
CA ARG A 94 4.24 -1.89 -16.97
C ARG A 94 3.67 -0.97 -18.04
N ARG A 95 3.06 -1.53 -19.08
CA ARG A 95 2.40 -0.75 -20.14
C ARG A 95 1.25 0.09 -19.60
N PHE A 96 0.41 -0.52 -18.77
CA PHE A 96 -0.72 0.16 -18.15
C PHE A 96 -0.28 1.33 -17.26
N VAL A 97 0.76 1.15 -16.44
CA VAL A 97 1.37 2.22 -15.65
C VAL A 97 1.88 3.34 -16.56
N GLY A 98 2.55 3.00 -17.67
CA GLY A 98 3.03 3.98 -18.65
C GLY A 98 1.91 4.83 -19.27
N GLU A 99 0.76 4.21 -19.58
CA GLU A 99 -0.44 4.92 -20.07
C GLU A 99 -0.96 5.92 -19.03
N LEU A 100 -1.02 5.50 -17.76
CA LEU A 100 -1.46 6.39 -16.67
C LEU A 100 -0.48 7.55 -16.43
N TYR A 101 0.82 7.34 -16.59
CA TYR A 101 1.79 8.44 -16.53
C TYR A 101 1.54 9.51 -17.58
N GLY A 102 1.10 9.13 -18.79
CA GLY A 102 0.70 10.04 -19.85
C GLY A 102 -0.43 10.99 -19.44
N MET A 103 -1.24 10.58 -18.46
CA MET A 103 -2.38 11.36 -17.92
C MET A 103 -1.99 12.19 -16.67
N GLY A 104 -0.73 12.32 -16.34
CA GLY A 104 -0.27 12.94 -15.10
C GLY A 104 -0.79 14.36 -14.80
N ASN A 105 -1.20 15.12 -15.82
CA ASN A 105 -1.76 16.46 -15.65
C ASN A 105 -3.28 16.47 -15.37
N GLU A 106 -3.95 15.32 -15.47
CA GLU A 106 -5.39 15.22 -15.26
C GLU A 106 -5.71 15.11 -13.77
N TYR A 107 -6.90 15.62 -13.41
CA TYR A 107 -7.47 15.37 -12.09
C TYR A 107 -8.21 14.05 -12.11
N VAL A 108 -7.95 13.22 -11.12
CA VAL A 108 -8.59 11.92 -10.92
C VAL A 108 -9.34 11.88 -9.61
N LEU A 109 -10.41 11.08 -9.57
CA LEU A 109 -11.10 10.71 -8.34
C LEU A 109 -10.50 9.37 -7.88
N LEU A 110 -9.67 9.39 -6.85
CA LEU A 110 -9.14 8.18 -6.23
C LEU A 110 -10.21 7.55 -5.33
N GLY A 111 -10.60 6.32 -5.64
CA GLY A 111 -11.74 5.68 -4.98
C GLY A 111 -13.01 6.51 -5.17
N ASP A 112 -13.64 6.87 -4.05
CA ASP A 112 -14.84 7.71 -3.99
C ASP A 112 -14.67 8.95 -3.09
N TYR A 113 -13.42 9.28 -2.71
CA TYR A 113 -13.17 10.20 -1.60
C TYR A 113 -12.12 11.28 -1.84
N LEU A 114 -11.23 11.15 -2.84
CA LEU A 114 -10.12 12.08 -3.04
C LEU A 114 -10.01 12.52 -4.49
N ILE A 115 -10.25 13.81 -4.75
CA ILE A 115 -9.94 14.43 -6.05
C ILE A 115 -8.53 15.01 -5.96
N VAL A 116 -7.63 14.54 -6.81
CA VAL A 116 -6.23 14.93 -6.80
C VAL A 116 -5.67 14.92 -8.22
N LYS A 117 -4.66 15.75 -8.48
CA LYS A 117 -3.91 15.66 -9.74
C LYS A 117 -3.11 14.37 -9.75
N LEU A 118 -3.22 13.59 -10.83
CA LEU A 118 -2.60 12.26 -10.89
C LEU A 118 -1.09 12.30 -10.62
N ARG A 119 -0.38 13.30 -11.14
CA ARG A 119 1.06 13.49 -10.89
C ARG A 119 1.38 13.63 -9.40
N ASP A 120 0.58 14.39 -8.67
CA ASP A 120 0.83 14.65 -7.25
C ASP A 120 0.59 13.37 -6.43
N LEU A 121 -0.46 12.61 -6.77
CA LEU A 121 -0.70 11.28 -6.20
C LEU A 121 0.49 10.33 -6.44
N LEU A 122 0.97 10.27 -7.69
CA LEU A 122 2.09 9.40 -8.07
C LEU A 122 3.38 9.78 -7.32
N ASN A 123 3.67 11.07 -7.21
CA ASN A 123 4.83 11.56 -6.47
C ASN A 123 4.75 11.17 -5.00
N GLU A 124 3.58 11.31 -4.39
CA GLU A 124 3.40 10.98 -2.97
C GLU A 124 3.50 9.47 -2.73
N LEU A 125 2.90 8.63 -3.58
CA LEU A 125 3.04 7.17 -3.49
C LEU A 125 4.50 6.73 -3.66
N SER A 126 5.22 7.34 -4.62
CA SER A 126 6.65 7.10 -4.82
C SER A 126 7.46 7.45 -3.57
N ARG A 127 7.18 8.61 -2.96
CA ARG A 127 7.85 9.06 -1.74
C ARG A 127 7.64 8.08 -0.59
N ILE A 128 6.40 7.64 -0.37
CA ILE A 128 6.05 6.67 0.67
C ILE A 128 6.81 5.36 0.46
N VAL A 129 6.75 4.80 -0.75
CA VAL A 129 7.44 3.55 -1.05
C VAL A 129 8.95 3.68 -0.84
N ASN A 130 9.56 4.78 -1.31
CA ASN A 130 10.99 5.01 -1.15
C ASN A 130 11.43 5.11 0.32
N VAL A 131 10.58 5.62 1.20
CA VAL A 131 10.86 5.68 2.65
C VAL A 131 10.83 4.28 3.28
N TYR A 132 9.88 3.43 2.88
CA TYR A 132 9.59 2.19 3.60
C TYR A 132 10.12 0.91 2.93
N GLN A 133 10.42 0.93 1.62
CA GLN A 133 10.75 -0.30 0.89
C GLN A 133 11.99 -1.04 1.40
N ASP A 134 12.99 -0.31 1.90
CA ASP A 134 14.26 -0.87 2.39
C ASP A 134 14.22 -1.22 3.88
N MET A 135 13.16 -0.83 4.59
CA MET A 135 13.00 -1.15 6.01
C MET A 135 12.71 -2.63 6.20
N ASP A 136 13.29 -3.21 7.26
CA ASP A 136 12.92 -4.54 7.69
C ASP A 136 11.42 -4.63 8.04
N THR A 137 10.81 -5.77 7.76
CA THR A 137 9.37 -5.98 7.98
C THR A 137 8.98 -5.85 9.46
N ALA A 138 9.87 -6.26 10.40
CA ALA A 138 9.61 -6.10 11.83
C ALA A 138 9.64 -4.63 12.24
N VAL A 139 10.53 -3.84 11.64
CA VAL A 139 10.56 -2.38 11.86
C VAL A 139 9.29 -1.72 11.33
N LEU A 140 8.86 -2.06 10.11
CA LEU A 140 7.60 -1.56 9.55
C LEU A 140 6.39 -1.92 10.41
N LEU A 141 6.32 -3.18 10.86
CA LEU A 141 5.26 -3.63 11.77
C LEU A 141 5.28 -2.84 13.08
N SER A 142 6.47 -2.62 13.66
CA SER A 142 6.61 -1.81 14.88
C SER A 142 6.08 -0.38 14.68
N ILE A 143 6.39 0.26 13.54
CA ILE A 143 5.88 1.61 13.22
C ILE A 143 4.36 1.58 13.10
N ALA A 144 3.81 0.63 12.36
CA ALA A 144 2.37 0.50 12.14
C ALA A 144 1.60 0.22 13.45
N LEU A 145 2.11 -0.64 14.31
CA LEU A 145 1.54 -0.90 15.64
C LEU A 145 1.56 0.35 16.53
N ARG A 146 2.64 1.11 16.46
CA ARG A 146 2.75 2.37 17.21
C ARG A 146 1.73 3.40 16.74
N GLU A 147 1.54 3.55 15.44
CA GLU A 147 0.50 4.43 14.90
C GLU A 147 -0.90 3.97 15.32
N GLU A 148 -1.18 2.68 15.26
CA GLU A 148 -2.46 2.13 15.69
C GLU A 148 -2.67 2.32 17.19
N SER A 149 -1.61 2.21 18.02
CA SER A 149 -1.69 2.47 19.46
C SER A 149 -2.15 3.89 19.78
N LEU A 150 -1.68 4.87 18.99
CA LEU A 150 -2.08 6.28 19.14
C LEU A 150 -3.55 6.52 18.72
N ARG A 151 -4.02 5.76 17.71
CA ARG A 151 -5.40 5.87 17.24
C ARG A 151 -6.40 5.28 18.23
N ARG A 152 -6.07 4.13 18.85
CA ARG A 152 -6.97 3.43 19.78
C ARG A 152 -6.96 4.05 21.17
N GLY A 153 -5.79 4.45 21.67
CA GLY A 153 -5.64 4.93 23.05
C GLY A 153 -5.97 3.87 24.12
N GLY A 154 -5.98 4.29 25.37
CA GLY A 154 -6.39 3.45 26.48
C GLY A 154 -5.56 2.16 26.66
N ILE A 155 -6.19 1.10 27.18
CA ILE A 155 -5.51 -0.19 27.47
C ILE A 155 -5.07 -0.87 26.17
N GLU A 156 -5.93 -0.89 25.14
CA GLU A 156 -5.60 -1.49 23.84
C GLU A 156 -4.39 -0.80 23.19
N GLY A 157 -4.35 0.52 23.22
CA GLY A 157 -3.23 1.29 22.71
C GLY A 157 -1.92 0.97 23.43
N ASN A 158 -1.95 0.79 24.78
CA ASN A 158 -0.77 0.43 25.55
C ASN A 158 -0.24 -0.98 25.18
N VAL A 159 -1.13 -1.95 25.01
CA VAL A 159 -0.74 -3.31 24.57
C VAL A 159 -0.05 -3.25 23.21
N LEU A 160 -0.61 -2.52 22.24
CA LEU A 160 0.00 -2.37 20.92
C LEU A 160 1.36 -1.66 20.97
N LYS A 161 1.52 -0.68 21.87
CA LYS A 161 2.78 0.03 22.10
C LYS A 161 3.85 -0.91 22.66
N ASP A 162 3.50 -1.77 23.58
CA ASP A 162 4.41 -2.76 24.17
C ASP A 162 4.84 -3.78 23.11
N MET A 163 3.90 -4.30 22.31
CA MET A 163 4.22 -5.17 21.17
C MET A 163 5.17 -4.51 20.18
N ALA A 164 4.95 -3.23 19.87
CA ALA A 164 5.83 -2.47 18.98
C ALA A 164 7.25 -2.30 19.55
N PHE A 165 7.36 -2.19 20.86
CA PHE A 165 8.65 -2.08 21.55
C PHE A 165 9.41 -3.39 21.52
N ASP A 166 8.74 -4.51 21.77
CA ASP A 166 9.35 -5.85 21.79
C ASP A 166 9.89 -6.26 20.41
N LEU A 167 9.21 -5.86 19.33
CA LEU A 167 9.69 -6.10 17.96
C LEU A 167 11.01 -5.38 17.63
N LYS A 168 11.36 -4.33 18.37
CA LYS A 168 12.60 -3.55 18.15
C LYS A 168 13.79 -4.11 18.94
N ARG A 169 13.54 -4.97 19.94
CA ARG A 169 14.65 -5.57 20.69
C ARG A 169 15.38 -6.55 19.78
N PRO A 170 16.72 -6.43 19.63
CA PRO A 170 17.48 -7.50 19.03
C PRO A 170 17.20 -8.78 19.83
N CYS A 171 17.04 -9.90 19.13
CA CYS A 171 16.99 -11.19 19.80
C CYS A 171 18.29 -11.32 20.61
N GLU A 172 18.24 -11.06 21.90
CA GLU A 172 19.31 -11.47 22.79
C GLU A 172 19.29 -12.99 22.72
N ASN A 173 20.30 -13.56 22.04
CA ASN A 173 20.54 -14.98 22.10
C ASN A 173 20.62 -15.31 23.60
N PRO A 174 19.79 -16.24 24.12
CA PRO A 174 20.05 -16.78 25.44
C PRO A 174 21.38 -17.52 25.30
N VAL A 175 22.44 -16.90 25.79
CA VAL A 175 23.71 -17.60 26.02
C VAL A 175 23.39 -18.57 27.14
N GLY A 176 23.13 -19.81 26.75
CA GLY A 176 23.07 -20.95 27.64
C GLY A 176 24.46 -21.52 27.85
#